data_9ecf0c6e939b1e217f78629eba29ddbd
#
_entry.id   9ecf0c6e939b1e217f78629eba29ddbd
#
_cell.length_a   1.000
_cell.length_b   1.000
_cell.length_c   1.000
_cell.angle_alpha   90.00
_cell.angle_beta   90.00
_cell.angle_gamma   90.00
#
_symmetry.space_group_name_H-M   'P 1'
#
loop_
_entity.id
_entity.type
_entity.pdbx_description
1 polymer ?
#
loop_
_entity_poly.entity_id
_entity_poly.type
_entity_poly.pdbx_seq_one_letter_code
_entity_poly.pdbx_strand_id
1 'polypeptide(L)'
;MGLGADRGCECVGYQAHDPEGNEDPAATLNMLINSVRFTGGIGTVGVFVPEDPGAKGELTKQGKAAIDFGTHWFKGQTMGNGQCPVKRYNRRLRDLIAADKAKPSWIVSHEISLDQAADAYRNFDSRSEGWTKVVIKPGMSNGKKAN
;
A
#
# COMPACT_ATOMS: atom_id res chain seq x y z
N MET A 1 8.01 17.04 -24.10
CA MET A 1 8.11 15.93 -23.13
C MET A 1 7.22 16.26 -21.95
N GLY A 2 6.24 15.43 -21.63
CA GLY A 2 5.45 15.61 -20.42
C GLY A 2 6.37 15.55 -19.19
N LEU A 3 6.16 16.46 -18.22
CA LEU A 3 7.05 16.57 -17.06
C LEU A 3 6.98 15.34 -16.12
N GLY A 4 6.00 14.47 -16.28
CA GLY A 4 5.76 13.34 -15.39
C GLY A 4 5.36 13.79 -13.97
N ALA A 5 5.08 12.86 -13.08
CA ALA A 5 4.76 13.14 -11.69
C ALA A 5 6.01 13.52 -10.89
N ASP A 6 5.90 14.48 -9.96
CA ASP A 6 7.01 14.85 -9.08
C ASP A 6 7.41 13.71 -8.14
N ARG A 7 6.42 12.96 -7.67
CA ARG A 7 6.58 11.86 -6.70
C ARG A 7 5.68 10.69 -7.06
N GLY A 8 6.13 9.49 -6.73
CA GLY A 8 5.36 8.26 -6.82
C GLY A 8 5.38 7.49 -5.50
N CYS A 9 4.32 6.75 -5.24
CA CYS A 9 4.23 5.89 -4.06
C CYS A 9 3.85 4.48 -4.49
N GLU A 10 4.74 3.53 -4.25
CA GLU A 10 4.48 2.11 -4.41
C GLU A 10 3.79 1.60 -3.15
N CYS A 11 2.57 1.07 -3.27
CA CYS A 11 1.73 0.66 -2.14
C CYS A 11 1.25 -0.80 -2.24
N VAL A 12 1.78 -1.59 -3.16
CA VAL A 12 1.35 -2.97 -3.42
C VAL A 12 2.35 -3.97 -2.85
N GLY A 13 3.64 -3.78 -3.15
CA GLY A 13 4.69 -4.71 -2.74
C GLY A 13 4.83 -5.91 -3.69
N TYR A 14 5.40 -7.01 -3.16
CA TYR A 14 5.77 -8.19 -3.95
C TYR A 14 4.59 -8.90 -4.63
N GLN A 15 3.36 -8.62 -4.25
CA GLN A 15 2.15 -9.19 -4.87
C GLN A 15 1.59 -8.33 -6.01
N ALA A 16 2.39 -7.43 -6.58
CA ALA A 16 2.00 -6.68 -7.76
C ALA A 16 1.77 -7.60 -8.95
N HIS A 17 0.93 -7.16 -9.87
CA HIS A 17 0.59 -7.89 -11.07
C HIS A 17 0.84 -7.02 -12.31
N ASP A 18 1.21 -7.67 -13.39
CA ASP A 18 1.27 -7.06 -14.71
C ASP A 18 -0.15 -6.78 -15.27
N PRO A 19 -0.27 -6.07 -16.42
CA PRO A 19 -1.57 -5.81 -17.03
C PRO A 19 -2.33 -7.09 -17.44
N GLU A 20 -1.65 -8.20 -17.64
CA GLU A 20 -2.22 -9.50 -17.99
C GLU A 20 -2.69 -10.29 -16.77
N GLY A 21 -2.42 -9.77 -15.54
CA GLY A 21 -2.85 -10.37 -14.29
C GLY A 21 -1.87 -11.41 -13.73
N ASN A 22 -0.66 -11.53 -14.28
CA ASN A 22 0.37 -12.39 -13.70
C ASN A 22 1.09 -11.66 -12.57
N GLU A 23 1.48 -12.40 -11.53
CA GLU A 23 2.29 -11.84 -10.45
C GLU A 23 3.65 -11.36 -10.99
N ASP A 24 3.88 -10.07 -10.92
CA ASP A 24 5.14 -9.41 -11.23
C ASP A 24 5.48 -8.40 -10.13
N PRO A 25 6.37 -8.75 -9.19
CA PRO A 25 6.76 -7.89 -8.09
C PRO A 25 7.40 -6.56 -8.51
N ALA A 26 7.89 -6.47 -9.72
CA ALA A 26 8.50 -5.26 -10.25
C ALA A 26 7.52 -4.35 -11.00
N ALA A 27 6.31 -4.82 -11.34
CA ALA A 27 5.37 -4.10 -12.19
C ALA A 27 5.10 -2.67 -11.71
N THR A 28 4.69 -2.50 -10.46
CA THR A 28 4.39 -1.17 -9.91
C THR A 28 5.60 -0.28 -9.78
N LEU A 29 6.77 -0.83 -9.44
CA LEU A 29 8.03 -0.08 -9.39
C LEU A 29 8.43 0.40 -10.78
N ASN A 30 8.34 -0.45 -11.81
CA ASN A 30 8.67 -0.10 -13.18
C ASN A 30 7.69 0.94 -13.75
N MET A 31 6.39 0.82 -13.44
CA MET A 31 5.41 1.86 -13.79
C MET A 31 5.76 3.22 -13.17
N LEU A 32 6.19 3.25 -11.90
CA LEU A 32 6.60 4.48 -11.23
C LEU A 32 7.91 5.05 -11.79
N ILE A 33 8.92 4.21 -12.05
CA ILE A 33 10.18 4.63 -12.68
C ILE A 33 9.88 5.34 -14.01
N ASN A 34 8.94 4.81 -14.78
CA ASN A 34 8.56 5.39 -16.07
C ASN A 34 7.73 6.68 -15.92
N SER A 35 6.79 6.74 -14.96
CA SER A 35 5.84 7.84 -14.80
C SER A 35 6.39 9.04 -14.03
N VAL A 36 7.32 8.81 -13.10
CA VAL A 36 7.96 9.88 -12.32
C VAL A 36 8.99 10.60 -13.19
N ARG A 37 8.99 11.94 -13.11
CA ARG A 37 9.89 12.79 -13.89
C ARG A 37 11.37 12.60 -13.54
N PHE A 38 12.23 13.17 -14.34
CA PHE A 38 13.65 13.34 -14.02
C PHE A 38 13.82 14.02 -12.66
N THR A 39 14.80 13.56 -11.88
CA THR A 39 15.10 14.01 -10.51
C THR A 39 13.94 13.87 -9.52
N GLY A 40 12.87 13.16 -9.90
CA GLY A 40 11.73 12.89 -9.03
C GLY A 40 12.02 11.84 -7.95
N GLY A 41 11.07 11.60 -7.06
CA GLY A 41 11.25 10.65 -5.97
C GLY A 41 10.17 9.57 -5.95
N ILE A 42 10.57 8.35 -5.60
CA ILE A 42 9.69 7.19 -5.42
C ILE A 42 9.78 6.75 -3.96
N GLY A 43 8.64 6.59 -3.30
CA GLY A 43 8.55 6.00 -1.96
C GLY A 43 7.91 4.62 -2.03
N THR A 44 8.53 3.63 -1.38
CA THR A 44 7.99 2.27 -1.32
C THR A 44 7.37 2.02 0.04
N VAL A 45 6.06 1.86 0.06
CA VAL A 45 5.25 1.51 1.24
C VAL A 45 4.86 0.04 1.21
N GLY A 46 4.76 -0.53 0.02
CA GLY A 46 4.53 -1.96 -0.20
C GLY A 46 5.61 -2.83 0.44
N VAL A 47 5.27 -4.05 0.76
CA VAL A 47 6.16 -4.97 1.48
C VAL A 47 7.01 -5.77 0.50
N PHE A 48 8.32 -5.68 0.68
CA PHE A 48 9.31 -6.56 0.04
C PHE A 48 10.16 -7.19 1.14
N VAL A 49 10.33 -8.49 1.10
CA VAL A 49 11.03 -9.24 2.14
C VAL A 49 12.28 -9.92 1.58
N PRO A 50 13.33 -10.13 2.40
CA PRO A 50 14.58 -10.74 1.93
C PRO A 50 14.50 -12.26 1.73
N GLU A 51 13.44 -12.88 2.23
CA GLU A 51 13.20 -14.33 2.18
C GLU A 51 11.93 -14.63 1.38
N ASP A 52 11.69 -15.91 1.06
CA ASP A 52 10.50 -16.30 0.29
C ASP A 52 9.20 -15.98 1.04
N PRO A 53 8.37 -15.06 0.49
CA PRO A 53 7.07 -14.73 1.07
C PRO A 53 5.94 -15.70 0.64
N GLY A 54 6.26 -16.82 0.01
CA GLY A 54 5.31 -17.68 -0.67
C GLY A 54 4.99 -17.24 -2.10
N ALA A 55 5.94 -16.54 -2.75
CA ALA A 55 5.77 -16.01 -4.10
C ALA A 55 5.86 -17.10 -5.18
N LYS A 56 5.30 -16.82 -6.36
CA LYS A 56 5.41 -17.69 -7.52
C LYS A 56 6.74 -17.55 -8.25
N GLY A 57 7.29 -16.32 -8.30
CA GLY A 57 8.49 -16.00 -9.07
C GLY A 57 9.79 -16.34 -8.35
N GLU A 58 10.76 -16.92 -9.07
CA GLU A 58 12.04 -17.36 -8.51
C GLU A 58 12.90 -16.21 -7.96
N LEU A 59 12.85 -15.02 -8.57
CA LEU A 59 13.54 -13.85 -8.02
C LEU A 59 12.96 -13.43 -6.68
N THR A 60 11.64 -13.41 -6.57
CA THR A 60 10.94 -13.00 -5.36
C THR A 60 11.19 -13.96 -4.20
N LYS A 61 11.27 -15.26 -4.46
CA LYS A 61 11.67 -16.27 -3.47
C LYS A 61 13.06 -16.02 -2.88
N GLN A 62 13.91 -15.32 -3.63
CA GLN A 62 15.26 -14.93 -3.22
C GLN A 62 15.33 -13.50 -2.65
N GLY A 63 14.19 -12.86 -2.41
CA GLY A 63 14.14 -11.45 -1.98
C GLY A 63 14.61 -10.46 -3.05
N LYS A 64 14.46 -10.81 -4.34
CA LYS A 64 14.92 -10.00 -5.48
C LYS A 64 13.76 -9.53 -6.34
N ALA A 65 13.93 -8.38 -6.99
CA ALA A 65 13.01 -7.86 -8.00
C ALA A 65 13.82 -7.30 -9.20
N ALA A 66 13.32 -7.52 -10.41
CA ALA A 66 13.93 -7.00 -11.63
C ALA A 66 13.30 -5.64 -11.98
N ILE A 67 13.94 -4.57 -11.54
CA ILE A 67 13.50 -3.20 -11.83
C ILE A 67 14.28 -2.58 -12.99
N ASP A 68 13.69 -1.60 -13.68
CA ASP A 68 14.29 -0.80 -14.76
C ASP A 68 15.36 0.15 -14.21
N PHE A 69 16.36 -0.41 -13.55
CA PHE A 69 17.39 0.37 -12.85
C PHE A 69 18.14 1.32 -13.79
N GLY A 70 18.38 0.95 -15.04
CA GLY A 70 19.01 1.82 -16.03
C GLY A 70 18.20 3.09 -16.28
N THR A 71 16.90 2.99 -16.42
CA THR A 71 15.99 4.13 -16.56
C THR A 71 15.94 4.97 -15.29
N HIS A 72 15.84 4.34 -14.13
CA HIS A 72 15.90 4.99 -12.84
C HIS A 72 17.17 5.83 -12.66
N TRP A 73 18.32 5.23 -12.97
CA TRP A 73 19.61 5.89 -12.91
C TRP A 73 19.71 7.06 -13.91
N PHE A 74 19.34 6.82 -15.17
CA PHE A 74 19.39 7.84 -16.23
C PHE A 74 18.52 9.05 -15.91
N LYS A 75 17.37 8.84 -15.30
CA LYS A 75 16.48 9.93 -14.87
C LYS A 75 16.94 10.62 -13.59
N GLY A 76 17.98 10.13 -12.91
CA GLY A 76 18.47 10.68 -11.65
C GLY A 76 17.43 10.67 -10.55
N GLN A 77 16.56 9.68 -10.57
CA GLN A 77 15.49 9.54 -9.58
C GLN A 77 16.03 9.09 -8.21
N THR A 78 15.33 9.43 -7.14
CA THR A 78 15.59 8.89 -5.81
C THR A 78 14.54 7.85 -5.44
N MET A 79 14.94 6.79 -4.73
CA MET A 79 14.03 5.78 -4.23
C MET A 79 14.24 5.60 -2.72
N GLY A 80 13.15 5.76 -1.94
CA GLY A 80 13.15 5.58 -0.50
C GLY A 80 12.38 4.30 -0.13
N ASN A 81 13.05 3.37 0.54
CA ASN A 81 12.50 2.07 0.92
C ASN A 81 12.68 1.81 2.40
N GLY A 82 12.03 0.77 2.90
CA GLY A 82 12.23 0.24 4.24
C GLY A 82 10.94 0.15 5.04
N GLN A 83 11.06 -0.46 6.20
CA GLN A 83 9.93 -0.58 7.13
C GLN A 83 9.48 0.80 7.62
N CYS A 84 8.17 0.98 7.73
CA CYS A 84 7.58 2.24 8.15
C CYS A 84 8.10 2.65 9.54
N PRO A 85 8.84 3.77 9.68
CA PRO A 85 9.32 4.25 10.97
C PRO A 85 8.19 4.94 11.75
N VAL A 86 7.22 4.15 12.20
CA VAL A 86 5.95 4.59 12.82
C VAL A 86 6.18 5.64 13.91
N LYS A 87 7.15 5.41 14.81
CA LYS A 87 7.44 6.33 15.92
C LYS A 87 7.90 7.72 15.45
N ARG A 88 8.48 7.82 14.23
CA ARG A 88 8.91 9.10 13.65
C ARG A 88 7.72 9.95 13.19
N TYR A 89 6.63 9.30 12.76
CA TYR A 89 5.52 9.98 12.09
C TYR A 89 4.24 10.03 12.91
N ASN A 90 4.00 9.10 13.84
CA ASN A 90 2.73 8.94 14.54
C ASN A 90 2.27 10.21 15.28
N ARG A 91 3.19 10.95 15.92
CA ARG A 91 2.84 12.21 16.63
C ARG A 91 2.33 13.25 15.65
N ARG A 92 3.07 13.48 14.56
CA ARG A 92 2.67 14.44 13.53
C ARG A 92 1.34 14.08 12.89
N LEU A 93 1.12 12.79 12.59
CA LEU A 93 -0.13 12.31 11.99
C LEU A 93 -1.31 12.50 12.96
N ARG A 94 -1.12 12.17 14.23
CA ARG A 94 -2.11 12.45 15.28
C ARG A 94 -2.47 13.93 15.33
N ASP A 95 -1.48 14.80 15.32
CA ASP A 95 -1.69 16.25 15.45
C ASP A 95 -2.41 16.83 14.21
N LEU A 96 -2.14 16.29 13.03
CA LEU A 96 -2.90 16.62 11.80
C LEU A 96 -4.37 16.21 11.91
N ILE A 97 -4.65 15.03 12.45
CA ILE A 97 -6.01 14.53 12.67
C ILE A 97 -6.71 15.38 13.73
N ALA A 98 -6.05 15.63 14.85
CA ALA A 98 -6.61 16.45 15.93
C ALA A 98 -6.92 17.90 15.51
N ALA A 99 -6.11 18.44 14.58
CA ALA A 99 -6.32 19.78 14.00
C ALA A 99 -7.31 19.78 12.80
N ASP A 100 -8.00 18.68 12.54
CA ASP A 100 -8.93 18.49 11.40
C ASP A 100 -8.30 18.75 10.01
N LYS A 101 -6.97 18.65 9.92
CA LYS A 101 -6.21 18.80 8.66
C LYS A 101 -6.09 17.48 7.88
N ALA A 102 -6.35 16.36 8.52
CA ALA A 102 -6.41 15.04 7.90
C ALA A 102 -7.62 14.28 8.45
N LYS A 103 -8.40 13.68 7.57
CA LYS A 103 -9.62 12.93 7.91
C LYS A 103 -9.54 11.50 7.36
N PRO A 104 -8.67 10.63 7.91
CA PRO A 104 -8.51 9.26 7.38
C PRO A 104 -9.76 8.41 7.53
N SER A 105 -10.73 8.83 8.36
CA SER A 105 -12.00 8.12 8.56
C SER A 105 -12.90 8.08 7.32
N TRP A 106 -12.65 8.91 6.31
CA TRP A 106 -13.44 8.90 5.08
C TRP A 106 -13.42 7.57 4.31
N ILE A 107 -12.37 6.77 4.50
CA ILE A 107 -12.27 5.45 3.86
C ILE A 107 -12.97 4.34 4.65
N VAL A 108 -13.44 4.59 5.88
CA VAL A 108 -14.11 3.60 6.71
C VAL A 108 -15.48 3.30 6.12
N SER A 109 -15.63 2.08 5.63
CA SER A 109 -16.86 1.60 5.01
C SER A 109 -17.77 0.86 6.00
N HIS A 110 -17.19 0.15 6.97
CA HIS A 110 -17.93 -0.69 7.91
C HIS A 110 -17.37 -0.55 9.32
N GLU A 111 -18.28 -0.44 10.29
CA GLU A 111 -18.00 -0.59 11.71
C GLU A 111 -18.78 -1.81 12.20
N ILE A 112 -18.07 -2.81 12.73
CA ILE A 112 -18.63 -4.12 13.04
C ILE A 112 -18.27 -4.58 14.44
N SER A 113 -19.07 -5.53 14.98
CA SER A 113 -18.70 -6.26 16.19
C SER A 113 -17.62 -7.31 15.92
N LEU A 114 -17.01 -7.82 16.99
CA LEU A 114 -16.01 -8.88 16.86
C LEU A 114 -16.60 -10.16 16.25
N ASP A 115 -17.86 -10.48 16.55
CA ASP A 115 -18.55 -11.67 16.03
C ASP A 115 -18.69 -11.67 14.50
N GLN A 116 -18.68 -10.48 13.89
CA GLN A 116 -18.78 -10.30 12.44
C GLN A 116 -17.40 -10.32 11.73
N ALA A 117 -16.31 -10.47 12.48
CA ALA A 117 -14.97 -10.34 11.92
C ALA A 117 -14.69 -11.35 10.79
N ALA A 118 -15.09 -12.62 10.96
CA ALA A 118 -14.86 -13.66 9.95
C ALA A 118 -15.54 -13.34 8.62
N ASP A 119 -16.76 -12.83 8.65
CA ASP A 119 -17.50 -12.43 7.45
C ASP A 119 -16.87 -11.19 6.81
N ALA A 120 -16.42 -10.26 7.63
CA ALA A 120 -15.76 -9.06 7.16
C ALA A 120 -14.42 -9.37 6.46
N TYR A 121 -13.64 -10.31 6.98
CA TYR A 121 -12.42 -10.78 6.30
C TYR A 121 -12.74 -11.40 4.94
N ARG A 122 -13.77 -12.25 4.85
CA ARG A 122 -14.18 -12.83 3.57
C ARG A 122 -14.58 -11.78 2.53
N ASN A 123 -15.41 -10.81 2.94
CA ASN A 123 -15.86 -9.75 2.04
C ASN A 123 -14.72 -8.83 1.61
N PHE A 124 -13.80 -8.52 2.52
CA PHE A 124 -12.63 -7.69 2.22
C PHE A 124 -11.66 -8.40 1.28
N ASP A 125 -11.37 -9.67 1.52
CA ASP A 125 -10.48 -10.50 0.71
C ASP A 125 -11.04 -10.71 -0.72
N SER A 126 -12.34 -10.98 -0.83
CA SER A 126 -13.02 -11.10 -2.12
C SER A 126 -13.23 -9.76 -2.84
N ARG A 127 -12.77 -8.64 -2.27
CA ARG A 127 -12.94 -7.28 -2.80
C ARG A 127 -14.40 -6.95 -3.13
N SER A 128 -15.32 -7.37 -2.27
CA SER A 128 -16.75 -7.07 -2.40
C SER A 128 -16.97 -5.56 -2.49
N GLU A 129 -17.89 -5.15 -3.36
CA GLU A 129 -18.18 -3.73 -3.59
C GLU A 129 -18.53 -3.02 -2.27
N GLY A 130 -17.97 -1.82 -2.06
CA GLY A 130 -18.17 -1.02 -0.86
C GLY A 130 -17.34 -1.42 0.36
N TRP A 131 -16.52 -2.49 0.30
CA TRP A 131 -15.64 -2.91 1.40
C TRP A 131 -14.24 -2.31 1.25
N THR A 132 -14.04 -1.10 1.78
CA THR A 132 -12.76 -0.37 1.66
C THR A 132 -11.93 -0.40 2.93
N LYS A 133 -12.56 -0.16 4.09
CA LYS A 133 -11.90 -0.21 5.40
C LYS A 133 -12.88 -0.64 6.48
N VAL A 134 -12.54 -1.69 7.19
CA VAL A 134 -13.37 -2.23 8.27
C VAL A 134 -12.76 -1.87 9.63
N VAL A 135 -13.59 -1.36 10.53
CA VAL A 135 -13.23 -1.10 11.93
C VAL A 135 -13.99 -2.08 12.81
N ILE A 136 -13.27 -2.89 13.57
CA ILE A 136 -13.86 -3.80 14.55
C ILE A 136 -13.93 -3.05 15.88
N LYS A 137 -15.13 -2.96 16.47
CA LYS A 137 -15.39 -2.35 17.78
C LYS A 137 -15.65 -3.44 18.81
N PRO A 138 -14.66 -3.82 19.65
CA PRO A 138 -14.88 -4.75 20.75
C PRO A 138 -15.97 -4.21 21.71
N GLY A 139 -16.90 -5.05 22.11
CA GLY A 139 -18.03 -4.67 22.97
C GLY A 139 -19.27 -4.13 22.23
N MET A 140 -19.20 -3.96 20.90
CA MET A 140 -20.39 -3.75 20.09
C MET A 140 -21.13 -5.08 19.95
N SER A 141 -22.41 -5.15 20.38
CA SER A 141 -23.24 -6.34 20.16
C SER A 141 -24.04 -6.22 18.87
N ASN A 142 -24.25 -7.36 18.18
CA ASN A 142 -25.16 -7.43 17.02
C ASN A 142 -26.52 -6.84 17.40
N GLY A 143 -26.89 -5.69 16.82
CA GLY A 143 -28.20 -5.05 17.00
C GLY A 143 -28.22 -3.72 17.76
N LYS A 144 -27.10 -3.20 18.26
CA LYS A 144 -27.03 -1.83 18.80
C LYS A 144 -26.12 -0.96 17.97
N LYS A 145 -26.70 0.05 17.29
CA LYS A 145 -25.93 1.20 16.82
C LYS A 145 -25.31 1.84 18.07
N ALA A 146 -23.99 2.01 18.06
CA ALA A 146 -23.35 2.85 19.06
C ALA A 146 -23.88 4.27 18.88
N ASN A 147 -24.44 4.85 19.93
CA ASN A 147 -24.78 6.26 20.01
C ASN A 147 -23.54 7.11 19.99
#